data_1550a292b34618c28daf9674c6bedd4f
#
_entry.id   1550a292b34618c28daf9674c6bedd4f
#
_cell.length_a   1.000
_cell.length_b   1.000
_cell.length_c   1.000
_cell.angle_alpha   90.00
_cell.angle_beta   90.00
_cell.angle_gamma   90.00
#
_symmetry.space_group_name_H-M   'P 1'
#
loop_
_entity.id
_entity.type
_entity.pdbx_description
1 polymer ?
#
loop_
_entity_poly.entity_id
_entity_poly.type
_entity_poly.pdbx_seq_one_letter_code
_entity_poly.pdbx_strand_id
1 'polypeptide(L)'
;HGLSPWPQMRATCLMDTHSHETLDAKLGAMDCGELSLAAQLRGEDHSVTLFDRAYFSAAFLLDWQAAGTQRHWLMRARDNLRHEIVQQLARGDALIRMPVSPQARKAHPHLPSHWQARLIEVSVGGRLRRFITSLLCPRTHPAQELAELYHQRWEIELGFREIKQTLQEGEPVLRSKQPALVRQELWGVLIAYTLLRRWMREMAAHVQVEPQRISFHTASYAIVNLLAVPSLDSAGTLPKQLAALLAQSRHFVLPPRRTGRSFPRVVKKRASKFPTKKMPVSS
;
A
#
# COMPACT_ATOMS: atom_id res chain seq x y z
N HIS A 1 -4.89 -23.29 2.56
CA HIS A 1 -3.65 -22.64 3.02
C HIS A 1 -2.73 -23.76 3.53
N GLY A 2 -1.59 -23.98 2.82
CA GLY A 2 -0.61 -24.97 3.26
C GLY A 2 -0.08 -24.60 4.66
N LEU A 3 -0.03 -25.57 5.55
CA LEU A 3 0.56 -25.40 6.88
C LEU A 3 2.07 -25.12 6.70
N SER A 4 2.47 -23.85 6.86
CA SER A 4 3.88 -23.51 6.91
C SER A 4 4.50 -24.17 8.15
N PRO A 5 5.70 -24.80 8.05
CA PRO A 5 6.40 -25.30 9.23
C PRO A 5 6.89 -24.19 10.16
N TRP A 6 6.85 -22.94 9.70
CA TRP A 6 7.31 -21.76 10.44
C TRP A 6 6.13 -20.89 10.88
N PRO A 7 6.19 -20.30 12.08
CA PRO A 7 5.23 -19.28 12.49
C PRO A 7 5.18 -18.15 11.45
N GLN A 8 3.98 -17.71 11.13
CA GLN A 8 3.76 -16.62 10.19
C GLN A 8 3.01 -15.48 10.87
N MET A 9 3.31 -14.26 10.48
CA MET A 9 2.61 -13.06 10.91
C MET A 9 2.06 -12.32 9.69
N ARG A 10 0.88 -11.74 9.83
CA ARG A 10 0.27 -10.87 8.83
C ARG A 10 0.53 -9.42 9.19
N ALA A 11 0.95 -8.63 8.21
CA ALA A 11 1.07 -7.19 8.32
C ALA A 11 0.16 -6.53 7.27
N THR A 12 -0.59 -5.51 7.67
CA THR A 12 -1.35 -4.63 6.80
C THR A 12 -0.85 -3.22 7.01
N CYS A 13 -0.42 -2.55 5.94
CA CYS A 13 0.17 -1.22 6.00
C CYS A 13 -0.65 -0.22 5.17
N LEU A 14 -0.73 1.00 5.66
CA LEU A 14 -1.12 2.18 4.90
C LEU A 14 0.16 2.93 4.51
N MET A 15 0.33 3.21 3.24
CA MET A 15 1.53 3.82 2.68
C MET A 15 1.16 5.00 1.80
N ASP A 16 1.91 6.09 1.90
CA ASP A 16 1.83 7.19 0.94
C ASP A 16 2.37 6.73 -0.42
N THR A 17 1.56 6.88 -1.46
CA THR A 17 1.92 6.44 -2.82
C THR A 17 3.00 7.31 -3.45
N HIS A 18 3.20 8.54 -2.96
CA HIS A 18 4.19 9.48 -3.49
C HIS A 18 5.58 9.27 -2.86
N SER A 19 5.64 9.21 -1.53
CA SER A 19 6.91 9.10 -0.78
C SER A 19 7.30 7.65 -0.46
N HIS A 20 6.35 6.72 -0.47
CA HIS A 20 6.41 5.36 0.07
C HIS A 20 6.60 5.31 1.61
N GLU A 21 6.41 6.43 2.31
CA GLU A 21 6.42 6.42 3.77
C GLU A 21 5.26 5.58 4.30
N THR A 22 5.51 4.72 5.29
CA THR A 22 4.46 3.97 5.97
C THR A 22 3.77 4.89 6.98
N LEU A 23 2.48 5.17 6.76
CA LEU A 23 1.67 6.06 7.60
C LEU A 23 1.13 5.34 8.83
N ASP A 24 0.65 4.13 8.65
CA ASP A 24 0.20 3.25 9.74
C ASP A 24 0.38 1.77 9.35
N ALA A 25 0.49 0.91 10.35
CA ALA A 25 0.55 -0.53 10.16
C ALA A 25 -0.14 -1.28 11.29
N LYS A 26 -0.71 -2.45 10.97
CA LYS A 26 -1.28 -3.37 11.96
C LYS A 26 -0.72 -4.76 11.74
N LEU A 27 -0.36 -5.40 12.83
CA LEU A 27 0.25 -6.71 12.86
C LEU A 27 -0.66 -7.70 13.57
N GLY A 28 -0.88 -8.85 12.98
CA GLY A 28 -1.72 -9.91 13.55
C GLY A 28 -1.21 -11.31 13.23
N ALA A 29 -1.75 -12.29 13.94
CA ALA A 29 -1.52 -13.70 13.59
C ALA A 29 -2.15 -14.01 12.23
N MET A 30 -1.77 -15.13 11.61
CA MET A 30 -2.23 -15.50 10.27
C MET A 30 -3.72 -15.84 10.17
N ASP A 31 -4.34 -16.20 11.28
CA ASP A 31 -5.79 -16.41 11.41
C ASP A 31 -6.58 -15.09 11.45
N CYS A 32 -5.93 -13.98 11.82
CA CYS A 32 -6.54 -12.67 11.74
C CYS A 32 -6.76 -12.27 10.26
N GLY A 33 -8.01 -11.94 9.90
CA GLY A 33 -8.36 -11.50 8.55
C GLY A 33 -7.64 -10.20 8.16
N GLU A 34 -7.20 -10.10 6.91
CA GLU A 34 -6.56 -8.87 6.40
C GLU A 34 -7.49 -7.65 6.52
N LEU A 35 -8.78 -7.82 6.23
CA LEU A 35 -9.79 -6.79 6.36
C LEU A 35 -9.96 -6.33 7.82
N SER A 36 -9.87 -7.26 8.77
CA SER A 36 -9.96 -6.95 10.20
C SER A 36 -8.75 -6.14 10.70
N LEU A 37 -7.58 -6.37 10.14
CA LEU A 37 -6.39 -5.55 10.41
C LEU A 37 -6.50 -4.18 9.74
N ALA A 38 -6.97 -4.13 8.48
CA ALA A 38 -7.16 -2.89 7.75
C ALA A 38 -8.17 -1.95 8.44
N ALA A 39 -9.23 -2.51 9.04
CA ALA A 39 -10.22 -1.73 9.80
C ALA A 39 -9.64 -1.02 11.05
N GLN A 40 -8.47 -1.43 11.51
CA GLN A 40 -7.77 -0.80 12.62
C GLN A 40 -6.77 0.28 12.17
N LEU A 41 -6.50 0.40 10.88
CA LEU A 41 -5.61 1.43 10.34
C LEU A 41 -6.25 2.81 10.48
N ARG A 42 -5.40 3.80 10.71
CA ARG A 42 -5.80 5.21 10.78
C ARG A 42 -5.49 5.88 9.45
N GLY A 43 -6.54 6.10 8.66
CA GLY A 43 -6.41 6.93 7.46
C GLY A 43 -6.28 8.40 7.83
N GLU A 44 -5.70 9.18 6.94
CA GLU A 44 -5.59 10.63 7.12
C GLU A 44 -6.86 11.34 6.64
N ASP A 45 -7.17 12.48 7.23
CA ASP A 45 -8.21 13.37 6.76
C ASP A 45 -7.79 14.03 5.43
N HIS A 46 -8.77 14.50 4.65
CA HIS A 46 -8.54 15.13 3.34
C HIS A 46 -7.72 14.25 2.40
N SER A 47 -7.97 12.94 2.40
CA SER A 47 -7.21 11.95 1.64
C SER A 47 -8.07 11.02 0.82
N VAL A 48 -7.45 10.39 -0.18
CA VAL A 48 -8.05 9.32 -0.98
C VAL A 48 -7.23 8.05 -0.81
N THR A 49 -7.82 7.04 -0.18
CA THR A 49 -7.16 5.74 -0.01
C THR A 49 -7.45 4.82 -1.18
N LEU A 50 -6.40 4.26 -1.77
CA LEU A 50 -6.48 3.32 -2.87
C LEU A 50 -6.53 1.89 -2.34
N PHE A 51 -7.70 1.25 -2.40
CA PHE A 51 -7.86 -0.13 -1.94
C PHE A 51 -7.78 -1.15 -3.07
N ASP A 52 -7.22 -2.31 -2.78
CA ASP A 52 -7.38 -3.46 -3.66
C ASP A 52 -8.84 -3.97 -3.63
N ARG A 53 -9.24 -4.64 -4.70
CA ARG A 53 -10.57 -5.25 -4.87
C ARG A 53 -10.94 -6.22 -3.72
N ALA A 54 -9.95 -6.81 -3.05
CA ALA A 54 -10.15 -7.70 -1.92
C ALA A 54 -10.79 -7.01 -0.70
N TYR A 55 -10.57 -5.70 -0.54
CA TYR A 55 -11.12 -4.91 0.57
C TYR A 55 -12.58 -4.47 0.37
N PHE A 56 -13.25 -4.92 -0.69
CA PHE A 56 -14.65 -4.56 -0.92
C PHE A 56 -15.56 -5.13 0.16
N SER A 57 -15.97 -4.27 1.08
CA SER A 57 -16.96 -4.52 2.13
C SER A 57 -17.70 -3.21 2.43
N ALA A 58 -19.03 -3.24 2.41
CA ALA A 58 -19.83 -2.05 2.70
C ALA A 58 -19.53 -1.52 4.11
N ALA A 59 -19.44 -2.39 5.11
CA ALA A 59 -19.08 -2.01 6.47
C ALA A 59 -17.73 -1.29 6.51
N PHE A 60 -16.70 -1.94 5.99
CA PHE A 60 -15.35 -1.38 6.01
C PHE A 60 -15.26 -0.02 5.29
N LEU A 61 -15.84 0.11 4.10
CA LEU A 61 -15.72 1.34 3.30
C LEU A 61 -16.54 2.50 3.88
N LEU A 62 -17.71 2.23 4.44
CA LEU A 62 -18.52 3.24 5.11
C LEU A 62 -17.89 3.68 6.43
N ASP A 63 -17.41 2.73 7.24
CA ASP A 63 -16.73 3.02 8.50
C ASP A 63 -15.41 3.78 8.25
N TRP A 64 -14.64 3.41 7.21
CA TRP A 64 -13.44 4.13 6.79
C TRP A 64 -13.72 5.59 6.47
N GLN A 65 -14.78 5.84 5.71
CA GLN A 65 -15.18 7.19 5.32
C GLN A 65 -15.70 7.99 6.52
N ALA A 66 -16.50 7.37 7.39
CA ALA A 66 -17.07 8.01 8.57
C ALA A 66 -16.05 8.30 9.68
N ALA A 67 -14.92 7.61 9.68
CA ALA A 67 -13.90 7.73 10.73
C ALA A 67 -13.06 9.02 10.65
N GLY A 68 -13.28 9.89 9.66
CA GLY A 68 -12.55 11.16 9.51
C GLY A 68 -13.24 12.17 8.60
N THR A 69 -12.59 13.32 8.42
CA THR A 69 -13.09 14.42 7.60
C THR A 69 -12.58 14.30 6.16
N GLN A 70 -13.49 14.34 5.17
CA GLN A 70 -13.13 14.23 3.74
C GLN A 70 -12.19 13.04 3.46
N ARG A 71 -12.43 11.94 4.13
CA ARG A 71 -11.71 10.69 3.95
C ARG A 71 -12.41 9.87 2.88
N HIS A 72 -11.77 9.75 1.75
CA HIS A 72 -12.31 9.10 0.57
C HIS A 72 -11.58 7.80 0.26
N TRP A 73 -12.20 7.00 -0.58
CA TRP A 73 -11.62 5.76 -1.08
C TRP A 73 -11.88 5.60 -2.58
N LEU A 74 -10.97 4.89 -3.24
CA LEU A 74 -11.04 4.51 -4.64
C LEU A 74 -10.56 3.07 -4.78
N MET A 75 -11.31 2.25 -5.50
CA MET A 75 -10.96 0.87 -5.74
C MET A 75 -11.47 0.34 -7.08
N ARG A 76 -10.90 -0.78 -7.53
CA ARG A 76 -11.42 -1.48 -8.69
C ARG A 76 -12.74 -2.16 -8.37
N ALA A 77 -13.74 -1.96 -9.22
CA ALA A 77 -15.04 -2.62 -9.08
C ALA A 77 -14.90 -4.14 -9.26
N ARG A 78 -15.71 -4.91 -8.54
CA ARG A 78 -15.86 -6.35 -8.78
C ARG A 78 -16.64 -6.59 -10.06
N ASP A 79 -16.33 -7.66 -10.78
CA ASP A 79 -16.98 -7.98 -12.05
C ASP A 79 -18.48 -8.27 -11.87
N ASN A 80 -18.86 -8.86 -10.72
CA ASN A 80 -20.22 -9.21 -10.32
C ASN A 80 -20.85 -8.19 -9.35
N LEU A 81 -20.48 -6.89 -9.44
CA LEU A 81 -21.00 -5.85 -8.56
C LEU A 81 -22.51 -5.67 -8.80
N ARG A 82 -23.33 -5.95 -7.79
CA ARG A 82 -24.78 -5.69 -7.81
C ARG A 82 -25.03 -4.22 -7.49
N HIS A 83 -25.67 -3.50 -8.41
CA HIS A 83 -25.96 -2.08 -8.25
C HIS A 83 -27.13 -1.65 -9.12
N GLU A 84 -27.73 -0.53 -8.78
CA GLU A 84 -28.70 0.21 -9.58
C GLU A 84 -28.08 1.57 -9.95
N ILE A 85 -28.29 2.04 -11.15
CA ILE A 85 -27.91 3.38 -11.56
C ILE A 85 -28.95 4.35 -11.01
N VAL A 86 -28.50 5.26 -10.14
CA VAL A 86 -29.35 6.33 -9.58
C VAL A 86 -29.36 7.54 -10.50
N GLN A 87 -28.20 7.87 -11.05
CA GLN A 87 -28.02 9.01 -11.94
C GLN A 87 -26.86 8.76 -12.91
N GLN A 88 -27.12 8.98 -14.19
CA GLN A 88 -26.04 9.01 -15.19
C GLN A 88 -25.38 10.39 -15.14
N LEU A 89 -24.08 10.44 -14.89
CA LEU A 89 -23.31 11.70 -14.84
C LEU A 89 -22.67 12.02 -16.19
N ALA A 90 -22.14 10.99 -16.85
CA ALA A 90 -21.59 11.04 -18.21
C ALA A 90 -21.53 9.62 -18.78
N ARG A 91 -21.08 9.46 -20.03
CA ARG A 91 -20.87 8.14 -20.62
C ARG A 91 -19.80 7.38 -19.83
N GLY A 92 -20.18 6.22 -19.25
CA GLY A 92 -19.30 5.43 -18.40
C GLY A 92 -19.04 6.01 -17.00
N ASP A 93 -19.90 6.92 -16.53
CA ASP A 93 -19.77 7.58 -15.24
C ASP A 93 -21.16 7.77 -14.62
N ALA A 94 -21.42 7.12 -13.51
CA ALA A 94 -22.76 7.10 -12.90
C ALA A 94 -22.69 7.06 -11.37
N LEU A 95 -23.67 7.68 -10.73
CA LEU A 95 -23.98 7.40 -9.33
C LEU A 95 -24.77 6.10 -9.25
N ILE A 96 -24.31 5.21 -8.41
CA ILE A 96 -24.92 3.90 -8.21
C ILE A 96 -25.37 3.72 -6.76
N ARG A 97 -26.39 2.92 -6.58
CA ARG A 97 -26.87 2.44 -5.29
C ARG A 97 -26.65 0.94 -5.18
N MET A 98 -26.03 0.51 -4.10
CA MET A 98 -25.69 -0.88 -3.85
C MET A 98 -26.41 -1.38 -2.59
N PRO A 99 -26.96 -2.60 -2.58
CA PRO A 99 -27.57 -3.18 -1.39
C PRO A 99 -26.49 -3.60 -0.38
N VAL A 100 -26.78 -3.42 0.90
CA VAL A 100 -26.02 -4.04 1.99
C VAL A 100 -26.71 -5.34 2.37
N SER A 101 -25.93 -6.44 2.40
CA SER A 101 -26.49 -7.76 2.68
C SER A 101 -27.13 -7.82 4.07
N PRO A 102 -28.23 -8.59 4.26
CA PRO A 102 -28.85 -8.78 5.57
C PRO A 102 -27.86 -9.28 6.64
N GLN A 103 -26.94 -10.14 6.23
CA GLN A 103 -25.88 -10.67 7.10
C GLN A 103 -24.94 -9.56 7.58
N ALA A 104 -24.51 -8.66 6.69
CA ALA A 104 -23.67 -7.52 7.05
C ALA A 104 -24.39 -6.57 8.02
N ARG A 105 -25.68 -6.29 7.78
CA ARG A 105 -26.50 -5.46 8.69
C ARG A 105 -26.74 -6.11 10.04
N LYS A 106 -26.84 -7.44 10.09
CA LYS A 106 -26.94 -8.17 11.38
C LYS A 106 -25.64 -8.05 12.18
N ALA A 107 -24.49 -8.12 11.53
CA ALA A 107 -23.17 -7.97 12.17
C ALA A 107 -22.86 -6.52 12.53
N HIS A 108 -23.36 -5.56 11.74
CA HIS A 108 -23.14 -4.12 11.87
C HIS A 108 -24.47 -3.37 11.78
N PRO A 109 -25.25 -3.25 12.87
CA PRO A 109 -26.61 -2.70 12.88
C PRO A 109 -26.73 -1.24 12.45
N HIS A 110 -25.62 -0.48 12.51
CA HIS A 110 -25.56 0.92 12.06
C HIS A 110 -25.57 1.08 10.52
N LEU A 111 -25.35 0.00 9.77
CA LEU A 111 -25.29 0.07 8.33
C LEU A 111 -26.67 0.31 7.71
N PRO A 112 -26.77 1.17 6.69
CA PRO A 112 -28.01 1.37 5.94
C PRO A 112 -28.36 0.14 5.11
N SER A 113 -29.61 0.05 4.64
CA SER A 113 -30.02 -1.02 3.71
C SER A 113 -29.34 -0.92 2.34
N HIS A 114 -29.03 0.31 1.94
CA HIS A 114 -28.34 0.64 0.69
C HIS A 114 -27.33 1.75 0.93
N TRP A 115 -26.30 1.80 0.10
CA TRP A 115 -25.30 2.86 0.10
C TRP A 115 -24.95 3.30 -1.31
N GLN A 116 -24.43 4.49 -1.44
CA GLN A 116 -24.11 5.10 -2.72
C GLN A 116 -22.61 5.16 -2.96
N ALA A 117 -22.22 5.01 -4.22
CA ALA A 117 -20.88 5.26 -4.71
C ALA A 117 -20.96 5.76 -6.15
N ARG A 118 -19.86 6.23 -6.68
CA ARG A 118 -19.72 6.54 -8.10
C ARG A 118 -19.03 5.38 -8.79
N LEU A 119 -19.61 4.90 -9.87
CA LEU A 119 -19.05 3.89 -10.77
C LEU A 119 -18.48 4.58 -12.01
N ILE A 120 -17.22 4.29 -12.30
CA ILE A 120 -16.49 4.86 -13.42
C ILE A 120 -16.01 3.74 -14.34
N GLU A 121 -16.25 3.88 -15.63
CA GLU A 121 -15.79 2.97 -16.67
C GLU A 121 -14.92 3.74 -17.66
N VAL A 122 -13.64 3.43 -17.70
CA VAL A 122 -12.67 4.11 -18.57
C VAL A 122 -11.82 3.08 -19.33
N SER A 123 -11.37 3.47 -20.52
CA SER A 123 -10.42 2.66 -21.29
C SER A 123 -8.98 2.98 -20.83
N VAL A 124 -8.31 1.98 -20.29
CA VAL A 124 -6.90 2.07 -19.90
C VAL A 124 -6.11 1.05 -20.70
N GLY A 125 -5.19 1.52 -21.53
CA GLY A 125 -4.40 0.64 -22.41
C GLY A 125 -5.26 -0.22 -23.34
N GLY A 126 -6.33 0.32 -23.91
CA GLY A 126 -7.27 -0.38 -24.79
C GLY A 126 -8.20 -1.38 -24.10
N ARG A 127 -8.20 -1.43 -22.77
CA ARG A 127 -9.08 -2.31 -21.99
C ARG A 127 -10.01 -1.51 -21.11
N LEU A 128 -11.30 -1.84 -21.14
CA LEU A 128 -12.28 -1.25 -20.24
C LEU A 128 -11.97 -1.63 -18.79
N ARG A 129 -11.87 -0.62 -17.93
CA ARG A 129 -11.65 -0.76 -16.49
C ARG A 129 -12.78 -0.10 -15.74
N ARG A 130 -13.22 -0.77 -14.68
CA ARG A 130 -14.31 -0.30 -13.82
C ARG A 130 -13.78 0.01 -12.43
N PHE A 131 -14.12 1.19 -11.93
CA PHE A 131 -13.74 1.65 -10.58
C PHE A 131 -14.97 2.10 -9.83
N ILE A 132 -14.91 2.00 -8.51
CA ILE A 132 -15.89 2.59 -7.59
C ILE A 132 -15.20 3.49 -6.60
N THR A 133 -15.86 4.57 -6.21
CA THR A 133 -15.29 5.57 -5.31
C THR A 133 -16.37 6.30 -4.52
N SER A 134 -15.97 6.84 -3.36
CA SER A 134 -16.78 7.78 -2.57
C SER A 134 -16.69 9.24 -3.08
N LEU A 135 -15.86 9.53 -4.07
CA LEU A 135 -15.73 10.84 -4.72
C LEU A 135 -16.86 11.02 -5.76
N LEU A 136 -17.98 11.58 -5.35
CA LEU A 136 -19.21 11.57 -6.14
C LEU A 136 -19.27 12.65 -7.21
N CYS A 137 -18.51 13.75 -7.09
CA CYS A 137 -18.59 14.89 -8.01
C CYS A 137 -17.62 14.71 -9.21
N PRO A 138 -18.12 14.61 -10.47
CA PRO A 138 -17.28 14.44 -11.65
C PRO A 138 -16.51 15.71 -12.05
N ARG A 139 -16.99 16.89 -11.62
CA ARG A 139 -16.33 18.16 -11.94
C ARG A 139 -15.04 18.35 -11.16
N THR A 140 -15.03 17.99 -9.88
CA THR A 140 -13.86 18.10 -9.00
C THR A 140 -12.91 16.91 -9.13
N HIS A 141 -13.43 15.76 -9.57
CA HIS A 141 -12.68 14.51 -9.70
C HIS A 141 -13.03 13.83 -11.04
N PRO A 142 -12.41 14.24 -12.14
CA PRO A 142 -12.64 13.66 -13.45
C PRO A 142 -12.34 12.15 -13.48
N ALA A 143 -13.14 11.38 -14.21
CA ALA A 143 -13.06 9.91 -14.26
C ALA A 143 -11.67 9.41 -14.70
N GLN A 144 -11.06 10.10 -15.67
CA GLN A 144 -9.75 9.74 -16.19
C GLN A 144 -8.66 9.95 -15.15
N GLU A 145 -8.68 11.06 -14.41
CA GLU A 145 -7.72 11.35 -13.34
C GLU A 145 -7.81 10.32 -12.21
N LEU A 146 -9.03 9.90 -11.84
CA LEU A 146 -9.21 8.85 -10.83
C LEU A 146 -8.68 7.48 -11.30
N ALA A 147 -8.81 7.17 -12.58
CA ALA A 147 -8.23 5.95 -13.13
C ALA A 147 -6.70 5.97 -13.13
N GLU A 148 -6.11 7.13 -13.43
CA GLU A 148 -4.66 7.36 -13.36
C GLU A 148 -4.17 7.32 -11.91
N LEU A 149 -4.90 7.97 -10.98
CA LEU A 149 -4.60 7.89 -9.55
C LEU A 149 -4.62 6.44 -9.06
N TYR A 150 -5.61 5.64 -9.45
CA TYR A 150 -5.67 4.24 -9.03
C TYR A 150 -4.45 3.41 -9.52
N HIS A 151 -3.82 3.81 -10.58
CA HIS A 151 -2.61 3.14 -11.05
C HIS A 151 -1.47 3.22 -10.01
N GLN A 152 -1.44 4.28 -9.20
CA GLN A 152 -0.47 4.45 -8.11
C GLN A 152 -0.63 3.41 -6.99
N ARG A 153 -1.77 2.69 -6.90
CA ARG A 153 -1.91 1.57 -5.97
C ARG A 153 -0.76 0.55 -6.07
N TRP A 154 -0.15 0.44 -7.24
CA TRP A 154 0.98 -0.45 -7.46
C TRP A 154 2.23 -0.07 -6.65
N GLU A 155 2.34 1.17 -6.20
CA GLU A 155 3.50 1.66 -5.45
C GLU A 155 3.67 0.95 -4.10
N ILE A 156 2.59 0.45 -3.47
CA ILE A 156 2.70 -0.36 -2.24
C ILE A 156 3.42 -1.69 -2.50
N GLU A 157 3.22 -2.28 -3.68
CA GLU A 157 3.92 -3.52 -4.06
C GLU A 157 5.42 -3.27 -4.27
N LEU A 158 5.79 -2.08 -4.75
CA LEU A 158 7.17 -1.65 -4.87
C LEU A 158 7.79 -1.41 -3.49
N GLY A 159 7.09 -0.73 -2.57
CA GLY A 159 7.54 -0.53 -1.20
C GLY A 159 7.79 -1.86 -0.47
N PHE A 160 6.89 -2.82 -0.56
CA PHE A 160 7.12 -4.16 0.00
C PHE A 160 8.28 -4.90 -0.66
N ARG A 161 8.53 -4.68 -1.95
CA ARG A 161 9.69 -5.23 -2.65
C ARG A 161 10.99 -4.65 -2.09
N GLU A 162 11.04 -3.34 -1.87
CA GLU A 162 12.21 -2.67 -1.30
C GLU A 162 12.53 -3.19 0.11
N ILE A 163 11.51 -3.34 0.96
CA ILE A 163 11.67 -3.94 2.29
C ILE A 163 12.25 -5.35 2.17
N LYS A 164 11.67 -6.20 1.33
CA LYS A 164 12.06 -7.61 1.23
C LYS A 164 13.40 -7.83 0.52
N GLN A 165 13.71 -7.06 -0.49
CA GLN A 165 14.90 -7.28 -1.32
C GLN A 165 16.12 -6.52 -0.84
N THR A 166 15.95 -5.34 -0.26
CA THR A 166 17.06 -4.48 0.12
C THR A 166 17.31 -4.52 1.63
N LEU A 167 16.28 -4.29 2.45
CA LEU A 167 16.46 -4.25 3.89
C LEU A 167 16.64 -5.63 4.53
N GLN A 168 16.05 -6.66 3.93
CA GLN A 168 16.12 -8.05 4.42
C GLN A 168 16.96 -8.95 3.51
N GLU A 169 17.79 -8.38 2.64
CA GLU A 169 18.73 -9.11 1.76
C GLU A 169 18.09 -10.27 1.00
N GLY A 170 16.81 -10.11 0.63
CA GLY A 170 16.03 -11.11 -0.10
C GLY A 170 15.49 -12.27 0.75
N GLU A 171 15.80 -12.32 2.02
CA GLU A 171 15.32 -13.35 2.95
C GLU A 171 14.46 -12.74 4.07
N PRO A 172 13.13 -12.66 3.90
CA PRO A 172 12.23 -12.10 4.90
C PRO A 172 11.99 -13.09 6.06
N VAL A 173 13.06 -13.63 6.63
CA VAL A 173 13.01 -14.49 7.81
C VAL A 173 13.41 -13.65 9.01
N LEU A 174 12.45 -13.40 9.89
CA LEU A 174 12.72 -12.73 11.16
C LEU A 174 13.51 -13.69 12.07
N ARG A 175 14.47 -13.15 12.80
CA ARG A 175 15.38 -13.93 13.67
C ARG A 175 14.68 -14.40 14.94
N SER A 176 13.74 -13.60 15.41
CA SER A 176 13.00 -13.86 16.65
C SER A 176 12.05 -15.03 16.51
N LYS A 177 11.92 -15.83 17.57
CA LYS A 177 11.02 -16.98 17.65
C LYS A 177 9.81 -16.71 18.54
N GLN A 178 9.90 -15.74 19.44
CA GLN A 178 8.81 -15.35 20.33
C GLN A 178 7.90 -14.30 19.67
N PRO A 179 6.57 -14.43 19.74
CA PRO A 179 5.64 -13.52 19.06
C PRO A 179 5.85 -12.04 19.38
N ALA A 180 6.18 -11.69 20.63
CA ALA A 180 6.43 -10.32 21.03
C ALA A 180 7.68 -9.75 20.34
N LEU A 181 8.77 -10.51 20.30
CA LEU A 181 10.03 -10.12 19.67
C LEU A 181 9.90 -10.08 18.14
N VAL A 182 9.12 -10.98 17.54
CA VAL A 182 8.78 -10.94 16.10
C VAL A 182 8.06 -9.63 15.75
N ARG A 183 7.11 -9.21 16.58
CA ARG A 183 6.43 -7.91 16.41
C ARG A 183 7.40 -6.74 16.52
N GLN A 184 8.27 -6.75 17.51
CA GLN A 184 9.26 -5.70 17.72
C GLN A 184 10.23 -5.62 16.52
N GLU A 185 10.73 -6.75 16.04
CA GLU A 185 11.60 -6.82 14.88
C GLU A 185 10.93 -6.27 13.61
N LEU A 186 9.67 -6.63 13.37
CA LEU A 186 8.93 -6.11 12.21
C LEU A 186 8.65 -4.62 12.32
N TRP A 187 8.32 -4.11 13.52
CA TRP A 187 8.21 -2.66 13.75
C TRP A 187 9.55 -1.96 13.50
N GLY A 188 10.67 -2.53 13.92
CA GLY A 188 11.99 -2.00 13.64
C GLY A 188 12.26 -1.87 12.13
N VAL A 189 11.89 -2.89 11.35
CA VAL A 189 12.00 -2.87 9.88
C VAL A 189 11.13 -1.77 9.25
N LEU A 190 9.87 -1.63 9.68
CA LEU A 190 8.96 -0.62 9.14
C LEU A 190 9.40 0.81 9.50
N ILE A 191 9.89 1.01 10.72
CA ILE A 191 10.43 2.31 11.16
C ILE A 191 11.68 2.66 10.36
N ALA A 192 12.64 1.74 10.22
CA ALA A 192 13.85 1.95 9.45
C ALA A 192 13.52 2.27 7.98
N TYR A 193 12.59 1.53 7.37
CA TYR A 193 12.12 1.80 6.02
C TYR A 193 11.53 3.21 5.89
N THR A 194 10.65 3.61 6.81
CA THR A 194 10.00 4.93 6.80
C THR A 194 11.02 6.06 6.96
N LEU A 195 12.00 5.89 7.85
CA LEU A 195 13.08 6.87 8.02
C LEU A 195 13.94 7.00 6.75
N LEU A 196 14.29 5.89 6.11
CA LEU A 196 15.02 5.91 4.83
C LEU A 196 14.21 6.64 3.76
N ARG A 197 12.91 6.37 3.65
CA ARG A 197 12.02 7.04 2.68
C ARG A 197 11.89 8.53 2.96
N ARG A 198 11.82 8.92 4.22
CA ARG A 198 11.81 10.34 4.61
C ARG A 198 13.08 11.05 4.16
N TRP A 199 14.25 10.44 4.37
CA TRP A 199 15.52 10.98 3.87
C TRP A 199 15.56 11.05 2.34
N MET A 200 15.04 10.05 1.65
CA MET A 200 14.95 10.06 0.20
C MET A 200 14.03 11.16 -0.33
N ARG A 201 12.96 11.51 0.39
CA ARG A 201 12.12 12.65 0.07
C ARG A 201 12.90 13.97 0.16
N GLU A 202 13.70 14.16 1.21
CA GLU A 202 14.58 15.33 1.34
C GLU A 202 15.63 15.38 0.21
N MET A 203 16.22 14.23 -0.13
CA MET A 203 17.14 14.12 -1.28
C MET A 203 16.45 14.52 -2.59
N ALA A 204 15.25 14.02 -2.83
CA ALA A 204 14.47 14.34 -4.01
C ALA A 204 14.13 15.80 -4.12
N ALA A 205 13.73 16.42 -3.00
CA ALA A 205 13.48 17.87 -2.93
C ALA A 205 14.74 18.68 -3.24
N HIS A 206 15.91 18.27 -2.72
CA HIS A 206 17.17 18.92 -2.98
C HIS A 206 17.57 18.94 -4.47
N VAL A 207 17.27 17.86 -5.20
CA VAL A 207 17.56 17.73 -6.63
C VAL A 207 16.35 17.96 -7.54
N GLN A 208 15.23 18.42 -6.98
CA GLN A 208 13.99 18.78 -7.68
C GLN A 208 13.41 17.66 -8.55
N VAL A 209 13.35 16.46 -7.99
CA VAL A 209 12.71 15.29 -8.64
C VAL A 209 11.67 14.68 -7.71
N GLU A 210 10.80 13.85 -8.27
CA GLU A 210 9.84 13.05 -7.49
C GLU A 210 10.57 12.04 -6.58
N PRO A 211 10.12 11.81 -5.32
CA PRO A 211 10.76 10.89 -4.37
C PRO A 211 10.98 9.48 -4.93
N GLN A 212 10.06 9.01 -5.77
CA GLN A 212 10.15 7.70 -6.44
C GLN A 212 11.28 7.63 -7.50
N ARG A 213 11.88 8.78 -7.87
CA ARG A 213 13.02 8.83 -8.79
C ARG A 213 14.36 8.61 -8.10
N ILE A 214 14.41 8.65 -6.78
CA ILE A 214 15.62 8.31 -6.02
C ILE A 214 15.73 6.80 -5.89
N SER A 215 16.88 6.25 -6.22
CA SER A 215 17.18 4.82 -6.08
C SER A 215 17.16 4.40 -4.61
N PHE A 216 16.22 3.54 -4.23
CA PHE A 216 16.14 3.05 -2.85
C PHE A 216 17.42 2.31 -2.45
N HIS A 217 17.92 1.43 -3.31
CA HIS A 217 19.14 0.66 -3.03
C HIS A 217 20.35 1.57 -2.77
N THR A 218 20.59 2.53 -3.66
CA THR A 218 21.76 3.43 -3.55
C THR A 218 21.63 4.38 -2.37
N ALA A 219 20.46 4.99 -2.20
CA ALA A 219 20.19 5.92 -1.10
C ALA A 219 20.25 5.23 0.26
N SER A 220 19.64 4.06 0.42
CA SER A 220 19.69 3.32 1.70
C SER A 220 21.09 2.95 2.08
N TYR A 221 21.90 2.49 1.13
CA TYR A 221 23.31 2.17 1.38
C TYR A 221 24.11 3.41 1.81
N ALA A 222 23.94 4.54 1.13
CA ALA A 222 24.61 5.79 1.48
C ALA A 222 24.20 6.31 2.86
N ILE A 223 22.91 6.26 3.19
CA ILE A 223 22.38 6.67 4.51
C ILE A 223 22.93 5.75 5.63
N VAL A 224 22.88 4.44 5.44
CA VAL A 224 23.36 3.47 6.42
C VAL A 224 24.85 3.67 6.67
N ASN A 225 25.66 3.84 5.62
CA ASN A 225 27.08 4.14 5.76
C ASN A 225 27.34 5.44 6.52
N LEU A 226 26.58 6.51 6.22
CA LEU A 226 26.67 7.76 6.96
C LEU A 226 26.40 7.56 8.46
N LEU A 227 25.40 6.74 8.81
CA LEU A 227 25.05 6.47 10.21
C LEU A 227 26.02 5.51 10.90
N ALA A 228 26.68 4.62 10.15
CA ALA A 228 27.62 3.63 10.69
C ALA A 228 29.02 4.21 10.97
N VAL A 229 29.39 5.30 10.29
CA VAL A 229 30.75 5.90 10.36
C VAL A 229 30.74 7.36 10.84
N PRO A 230 29.85 7.81 11.73
CA PRO A 230 29.95 9.17 12.22
C PRO A 230 31.17 9.27 13.13
N SER A 231 32.13 10.10 12.74
CA SER A 231 33.08 10.65 13.71
C SER A 231 32.30 11.57 14.64
N LEU A 232 31.99 11.10 15.83
CA LEU A 232 31.37 11.90 16.90
C LEU A 232 32.40 12.83 17.58
N ASP A 233 33.65 12.87 17.07
CA ASP A 233 34.80 13.49 17.72
C ASP A 233 34.75 15.03 17.68
N SER A 234 33.86 15.64 16.89
CA SER A 234 33.71 17.09 16.87
C SER A 234 32.27 17.54 16.63
N ALA A 235 31.83 18.53 17.41
CA ALA A 235 30.55 19.20 17.19
C ALA A 235 30.50 19.82 15.78
N GLY A 236 29.35 19.65 15.08
CA GLY A 236 29.14 20.19 13.73
C GLY A 236 29.64 19.31 12.57
N THR A 237 30.20 18.15 12.81
CA THR A 237 30.60 17.22 11.74
C THR A 237 29.38 16.62 11.06
N LEU A 238 28.37 16.20 11.83
CA LEU A 238 27.15 15.58 11.29
C LEU A 238 26.38 16.49 10.29
N PRO A 239 26.14 17.78 10.56
CA PRO A 239 25.51 18.66 9.58
C PRO A 239 26.28 18.77 8.26
N LYS A 240 27.62 18.77 8.30
CA LYS A 240 28.46 18.79 7.10
C LYS A 240 28.34 17.51 6.31
N GLN A 241 28.31 16.36 6.99
CA GLN A 241 28.16 15.05 6.36
C GLN A 241 26.76 14.90 5.71
N LEU A 242 25.72 15.40 6.39
CA LEU A 242 24.35 15.45 5.83
C LEU A 242 24.27 16.34 4.60
N ALA A 243 24.89 17.53 4.63
CA ALA A 243 24.96 18.40 3.47
C ALA A 243 25.69 17.74 2.30
N ALA A 244 26.80 17.03 2.56
CA ALA A 244 27.53 16.29 1.54
C ALA A 244 26.69 15.13 0.96
N LEU A 245 25.92 14.41 1.77
CA LEU A 245 25.01 13.37 1.32
C LEU A 245 23.90 13.95 0.40
N LEU A 246 23.30 15.08 0.78
CA LEU A 246 22.31 15.77 -0.04
C LEU A 246 22.92 16.23 -1.38
N ALA A 247 24.13 16.78 -1.38
CA ALA A 247 24.83 17.16 -2.62
C ALA A 247 25.11 15.99 -3.57
N GLN A 248 25.29 14.77 -3.01
CA GLN A 248 25.47 13.54 -3.78
C GLN A 248 24.16 12.99 -4.33
N SER A 249 22.99 13.45 -3.89
CA SER A 249 21.68 12.88 -4.26
C SER A 249 21.42 12.88 -5.76
N ARG A 250 22.04 13.79 -6.52
CA ARG A 250 21.99 13.81 -8.00
C ARG A 250 22.43 12.48 -8.65
N HIS A 251 23.34 11.76 -8.00
CA HIS A 251 23.86 10.47 -8.48
C HIS A 251 22.91 9.30 -8.15
N PHE A 252 21.91 9.53 -7.29
CA PHE A 252 20.93 8.52 -6.89
C PHE A 252 19.68 8.58 -7.75
N VAL A 253 19.56 9.55 -8.66
CA VAL A 253 18.40 9.71 -9.52
C VAL A 253 18.34 8.60 -10.57
N LEU A 254 17.24 7.83 -10.54
CA LEU A 254 16.98 6.79 -11.54
C LEU A 254 16.72 7.40 -12.93
N PRO A 255 17.10 6.71 -14.01
CA PRO A 255 16.72 7.14 -15.35
C PRO A 255 15.18 7.13 -15.51
N PRO A 256 14.61 7.90 -16.45
CA PRO A 256 13.19 7.89 -16.72
C PRO A 256 12.65 6.47 -16.90
N ARG A 257 11.51 6.17 -16.28
CA ARG A 257 10.84 4.86 -16.47
C ARG A 257 10.50 4.72 -17.95
N ARG A 258 10.93 3.64 -18.57
CA ARG A 258 10.57 3.33 -19.95
C ARG A 258 9.08 3.02 -20.03
N THR A 259 8.32 3.85 -20.73
CA THR A 259 6.90 3.63 -21.01
C THR A 259 6.71 2.52 -22.04
N GLY A 260 5.57 1.84 -22.02
CA GLY A 260 5.21 0.86 -23.05
C GLY A 260 5.81 -0.55 -22.89
N ARG A 261 6.59 -0.83 -21.85
CA ARG A 261 7.03 -2.21 -21.55
C ARG A 261 5.91 -3.00 -20.89
N SER A 262 5.27 -3.89 -21.64
CA SER A 262 4.37 -4.90 -21.13
C SER A 262 4.96 -6.28 -21.42
N PHE A 263 5.30 -7.01 -20.37
CA PHE A 263 5.72 -8.41 -20.52
C PHE A 263 4.59 -9.32 -20.07
N PRO A 264 4.22 -10.34 -20.87
CA PRO A 264 3.26 -11.34 -20.41
C PRO A 264 3.79 -11.98 -19.12
N ARG A 265 2.98 -11.98 -18.06
CA ARG A 265 3.34 -12.66 -16.82
C ARG A 265 3.31 -14.17 -17.08
N VAL A 266 4.46 -14.80 -17.12
CA VAL A 266 4.54 -16.26 -16.99
C VAL A 266 4.27 -16.59 -15.52
N VAL A 267 3.10 -17.16 -15.23
CA VAL A 267 2.78 -17.67 -13.88
C VAL A 267 3.57 -18.98 -13.70
N LYS A 268 4.82 -18.87 -13.26
CA LYS A 268 5.55 -20.03 -12.77
C LYS A 268 4.99 -20.39 -11.39
N LYS A 269 4.31 -21.53 -11.27
CA LYS A 269 4.10 -22.17 -9.98
C LYS A 269 5.49 -22.54 -9.44
N ARG A 270 6.04 -21.70 -8.57
CA ARG A 270 7.25 -22.07 -7.83
C ARG A 270 6.85 -23.11 -6.81
N ALA A 271 7.60 -24.20 -6.73
CA ALA A 271 7.53 -25.10 -5.57
C ALA A 271 7.71 -24.26 -4.29
N SER A 272 6.97 -24.61 -3.24
CA SER A 272 7.13 -23.94 -1.94
C SER A 272 8.61 -23.99 -1.55
N LYS A 273 9.22 -22.85 -1.23
CA LYS A 273 10.60 -22.76 -0.78
C LYS A 273 10.82 -23.53 0.55
N PHE A 274 9.73 -23.76 1.28
CA PHE A 274 9.74 -24.46 2.57
C PHE A 274 8.87 -25.71 2.50
N PRO A 275 9.29 -26.83 3.11
CA PRO A 275 8.50 -28.03 3.17
C PRO A 275 7.19 -27.77 3.94
N THR A 276 6.08 -28.28 3.44
CA THR A 276 4.79 -28.26 4.15
C THR A 276 4.74 -29.41 5.14
N LYS A 277 4.20 -29.16 6.34
CA LYS A 277 3.92 -30.24 7.30
C LYS A 277 2.95 -31.24 6.65
N LYS A 278 3.28 -32.52 6.69
CA LYS A 278 2.31 -33.58 6.37
C LYS A 278 1.20 -33.54 7.44
N MET A 279 -0.05 -33.52 7.00
CA MET A 279 -1.17 -33.72 7.92
C MET A 279 -1.01 -35.11 8.58
N PRO A 280 -1.23 -35.24 9.90
CA PRO A 280 -1.32 -36.54 10.50
C PRO A 280 -2.48 -37.26 9.83
N VAL A 281 -2.21 -38.50 9.37
CA VAL A 281 -3.26 -39.39 8.87
C VAL A 281 -4.17 -39.68 10.06
N SER A 282 -5.42 -39.24 10.00
CA SER A 282 -6.42 -39.64 11.01
C SER A 282 -6.61 -41.14 10.92
N SER A 283 -6.11 -41.82 11.93
CA SER A 283 -6.40 -43.27 12.15
C SER A 283 -7.85 -43.45 12.55
#